data_ed0033298eb0757620c8d6e79e6ba16d
#
_entry.id   ed0033298eb0757620c8d6e79e6ba16d
#
_cell.length_a   1.000
_cell.length_b   1.000
_cell.length_c   1.000
_cell.angle_alpha   90.00
_cell.angle_beta   90.00
_cell.angle_gamma   90.00
#
_symmetry.space_group_name_H-M   'P 1'
#
loop_
_entity.id
_entity.type
_entity.pdbx_description
1 polymer ?
#
loop_
_entity_poly.entity_id
_entity_poly.type
_entity_poly.pdbx_seq_one_letter_code
_entity_poly.pdbx_strand_id
1 'polypeptide(L)'
;MSSTYLLDTDTLIDYSKGREPLCSRLQELITAGERVGVCAIPVTEFFAGLPVPHRPVWNEFFAALTYWDIAEPSARAAGRYCYELSRSGKILTTADALIAAVALQEDATLLTSNIKHYPIPGLSVRSLRQAREAA
;
A
#
# COMPACT_ATOMS: atom_id res chain seq x y z
N MET A 1 4.56 18.51 -9.82
CA MET A 1 3.31 17.91 -9.30
C MET A 1 3.65 16.81 -8.31
N SER A 2 2.94 16.77 -7.19
CA SER A 2 3.12 15.73 -6.20
C SER A 2 2.61 14.39 -6.74
N SER A 3 3.32 13.33 -6.45
CA SER A 3 2.85 11.98 -6.72
C SER A 3 2.02 11.46 -5.53
N THR A 4 1.20 10.48 -5.80
CA THR A 4 0.33 9.85 -4.79
C THR A 4 0.75 8.40 -4.60
N TYR A 5 0.84 7.98 -3.34
CA TYR A 5 1.31 6.64 -2.96
C TYR A 5 0.37 6.01 -1.97
N LEU A 6 0.09 4.72 -2.15
CA LEU A 6 -0.66 3.91 -1.20
C LEU A 6 0.31 2.90 -0.57
N LEU A 7 0.34 2.87 0.76
CA LEU A 7 1.21 1.95 1.50
C LEU A 7 0.53 0.59 1.66
N ASP A 8 1.20 -0.47 1.20
CA ASP A 8 0.79 -1.84 1.48
C ASP A 8 1.22 -2.23 2.90
N THR A 9 0.62 -3.28 3.43
CA THR A 9 0.87 -3.76 4.80
C THR A 9 2.35 -4.07 5.05
N ASP A 10 3.01 -4.75 4.11
CA ASP A 10 4.42 -5.12 4.27
C ASP A 10 5.34 -3.91 4.35
N THR A 11 5.04 -2.84 3.62
CA THR A 11 5.78 -1.59 3.68
C THR A 11 5.61 -0.92 5.05
N LEU A 12 4.40 -0.92 5.59
CA LEU A 12 4.13 -0.41 6.94
C LEU A 12 4.89 -1.20 8.01
N ILE A 13 4.89 -2.53 7.91
CA ILE A 13 5.59 -3.39 8.85
C ILE A 13 7.09 -3.13 8.80
N ASP A 14 7.67 -3.07 7.60
CA ASP A 14 9.10 -2.78 7.44
C ASP A 14 9.47 -1.41 8.00
N TYR A 15 8.62 -0.42 7.77
CA TYR A 15 8.82 0.92 8.32
C TYR A 15 8.80 0.88 9.85
N SER A 16 7.87 0.14 10.43
CA SER A 16 7.74 0.02 11.90
C SER A 16 8.95 -0.66 12.54
N LYS A 17 9.66 -1.49 11.78
CA LYS A 17 10.86 -2.20 12.25
C LYS A 17 12.15 -1.46 11.95
N GLY A 18 12.07 -0.26 11.41
CA GLY A 18 13.25 0.56 11.10
C GLY A 18 14.12 0.01 9.98
N ARG A 19 13.56 -0.79 9.09
CA ARG A 19 14.34 -1.40 8.00
C ARG A 19 14.77 -0.37 6.96
N GLU A 20 16.06 -0.36 6.65
CA GLU A 20 16.63 0.50 5.63
C GLU A 20 16.91 -0.27 4.35
N PRO A 21 16.85 0.36 3.17
CA PRO A 21 16.67 1.82 2.93
C PRO A 21 15.21 2.29 2.91
N LEU A 22 14.26 1.40 3.17
CA LEU A 22 12.83 1.71 3.08
C LEU A 22 12.41 2.85 4.01
N CYS A 23 12.87 2.84 5.27
CA CYS A 23 12.49 3.88 6.24
C CYS A 23 12.89 5.27 5.76
N SER A 24 14.15 5.46 5.36
CA SER A 24 14.64 6.75 4.90
C SER A 24 13.91 7.20 3.64
N ARG A 25 13.66 6.29 2.71
CA ARG A 25 12.95 6.60 1.46
C ARG A 25 11.51 7.01 1.69
N LEU A 26 10.81 6.32 2.59
CA LEU A 26 9.44 6.67 2.92
C LEU A 26 9.38 8.04 3.60
N GLN A 27 10.30 8.31 4.53
CA GLN A 27 10.41 9.61 5.18
C GLN A 27 10.69 10.72 4.18
N GLU A 28 11.54 10.48 3.18
CA GLU A 28 11.81 11.44 2.11
C GLU A 28 10.55 11.78 1.33
N LEU A 29 9.74 10.78 0.98
CA LEU A 29 8.47 11.01 0.27
C LEU A 29 7.53 11.88 1.09
N ILE A 30 7.37 11.58 2.38
CA ILE A 30 6.50 12.33 3.27
C ILE A 30 7.01 13.76 3.44
N THR A 31 8.31 13.94 3.67
CA THR A 31 8.95 15.25 3.86
C THR A 31 8.89 16.10 2.59
N ALA A 32 8.97 15.46 1.42
CA ALA A 32 8.88 16.17 0.14
C ALA A 32 7.46 16.66 -0.18
N GLY A 33 6.48 16.35 0.66
CA GLY A 33 5.09 16.76 0.45
C GLY A 33 4.33 15.87 -0.52
N GLU A 34 4.83 14.68 -0.82
CA GLU A 34 4.10 13.71 -1.62
C GLU A 34 2.87 13.23 -0.85
N ARG A 35 1.80 12.91 -1.57
CA ARG A 35 0.59 12.40 -0.95
C ARG A 35 0.76 10.92 -0.64
N VAL A 36 0.97 10.59 0.63
CA VAL A 36 1.12 9.21 1.10
C VAL A 36 -0.10 8.85 1.92
N GLY A 37 -0.73 7.74 1.56
CA GLY A 37 -1.96 7.33 2.21
C GLY A 37 -2.08 5.84 2.43
N VAL A 38 -3.15 5.50 3.11
CA VAL A 38 -3.52 4.12 3.45
C VAL A 38 -5.03 3.95 3.26
N CYS A 39 -5.46 2.69 3.20
CA CYS A 39 -6.88 2.35 3.24
C CYS A 39 -7.13 1.33 4.35
N ALA A 40 -8.38 0.90 4.48
CA ALA A 40 -8.81 0.04 5.59
C ALA A 40 -7.99 -1.26 5.72
N ILE A 41 -7.59 -1.87 4.62
CA ILE A 41 -6.95 -3.19 4.65
C ILE A 41 -5.55 -3.13 5.29
N PRO A 42 -4.60 -2.31 4.79
CA PRO A 42 -3.30 -2.19 5.44
C PRO A 42 -3.38 -1.71 6.89
N VAL A 43 -4.29 -0.78 7.18
CA VAL A 43 -4.49 -0.29 8.55
C VAL A 43 -4.92 -1.43 9.46
N THR A 44 -5.92 -2.21 9.05
CA THR A 44 -6.43 -3.35 9.83
C THR A 44 -5.34 -4.37 10.08
N GLU A 45 -4.62 -4.76 9.05
CA GLU A 45 -3.57 -5.77 9.16
C GLU A 45 -2.41 -5.31 10.03
N PHE A 46 -2.03 -4.04 9.91
CA PHE A 46 -0.96 -3.47 10.74
C PHE A 46 -1.35 -3.46 12.22
N PHE A 47 -2.53 -2.93 12.54
CA PHE A 47 -2.98 -2.86 13.94
C PHE A 47 -3.28 -4.23 14.54
N ALA A 48 -3.65 -5.21 13.74
CA ALA A 48 -3.87 -6.58 14.22
C ALA A 48 -2.61 -7.19 14.83
N GLY A 49 -1.43 -6.80 14.36
CA GLY A 49 -0.15 -7.27 14.88
C GLY A 49 0.54 -6.30 15.84
N LEU A 50 -0.11 -5.19 16.21
CA LEU A 50 0.53 -4.14 16.99
C LEU A 50 0.21 -4.27 18.48
N PRO A 51 1.25 -4.43 19.34
CA PRO A 51 1.05 -4.45 20.81
C PRO A 51 0.43 -3.15 21.32
N VAL A 52 -0.45 -3.26 22.31
CA VAL A 52 -1.19 -2.13 22.88
C VAL A 52 -0.30 -0.95 23.28
N PRO A 53 0.87 -1.15 23.96
CA PRO A 53 1.73 -0.04 24.38
C PRO A 53 2.28 0.79 23.22
N HIS A 54 2.33 0.26 22.01
CA HIS A 54 2.86 0.94 20.82
C HIS A 54 1.79 1.72 20.04
N ARG A 55 0.52 1.52 20.38
CA ARG A 55 -0.59 2.14 19.62
C ARG A 55 -0.58 3.66 19.59
N PRO A 56 -0.28 4.38 20.70
CA PRO A 56 -0.31 5.85 20.66
C PRO A 56 0.63 6.45 19.61
N VAL A 57 1.85 5.93 19.49
CA VAL A 57 2.84 6.42 18.50
C VAL A 57 2.31 6.19 17.09
N TRP A 58 1.76 5.01 16.81
CA TRP A 58 1.28 4.68 15.49
C TRP A 58 -0.04 5.38 15.14
N ASN A 59 -0.88 5.66 16.14
CA ASN A 59 -2.06 6.50 15.93
C ASN A 59 -1.66 7.89 15.40
N GLU A 60 -0.60 8.48 15.95
CA GLU A 60 -0.09 9.77 15.47
C GLU A 60 0.45 9.67 14.05
N PHE A 61 1.20 8.60 13.75
CA PHE A 61 1.73 8.38 12.41
C PHE A 61 0.60 8.29 11.38
N PHE A 62 -0.40 7.45 11.65
CA PHE A 62 -1.52 7.28 10.73
C PHE A 62 -2.37 8.55 10.59
N ALA A 63 -2.49 9.34 11.66
CA ALA A 63 -3.22 10.60 11.61
C ALA A 63 -2.57 11.62 10.65
N ALA A 64 -1.27 11.50 10.41
CA ALA A 64 -0.54 12.37 9.47
C ALA A 64 -0.63 11.89 8.01
N LEU A 65 -1.14 10.69 7.77
CA LEU A 65 -1.32 10.14 6.42
C LEU A 65 -2.70 10.45 5.87
N THR A 66 -2.82 10.42 4.55
CA THR A 66 -4.13 10.43 3.91
C THR A 66 -4.79 9.07 4.11
N TYR A 67 -6.10 9.06 4.40
CA TYR A 67 -6.88 7.83 4.48
C TYR A 67 -7.92 7.82 3.36
N TRP A 68 -7.97 6.72 2.60
CA TRP A 68 -8.95 6.55 1.53
C TRP A 68 -9.94 5.44 1.86
N ASP A 69 -11.23 5.76 1.71
CA ASP A 69 -12.28 4.77 1.81
C ASP A 69 -12.31 3.88 0.58
N ILE A 70 -12.74 2.64 0.76
CA ILE A 70 -12.95 1.72 -0.35
C ILE A 70 -14.35 2.00 -0.92
N ALA A 71 -14.40 2.64 -2.08
CA ALA A 71 -15.66 2.93 -2.74
C ALA A 71 -16.28 1.65 -3.31
N GLU A 72 -17.61 1.65 -3.41
CA GLU A 72 -18.33 0.46 -3.92
C GLU A 72 -17.89 0.04 -5.32
N PRO A 73 -17.66 0.96 -6.27
CA PRO A 73 -17.10 0.57 -7.58
C PRO A 73 -15.74 -0.11 -7.47
N SER A 74 -14.90 0.31 -6.52
CA SER A 74 -13.61 -0.32 -6.28
C SER A 74 -13.75 -1.73 -5.72
N ALA A 75 -14.74 -1.95 -4.86
CA ALA A 75 -15.02 -3.30 -4.36
C ALA A 75 -15.44 -4.24 -5.49
N ARG A 76 -16.26 -3.76 -6.41
CA ARG A 76 -16.65 -4.53 -7.61
C ARG A 76 -15.45 -4.81 -8.51
N ALA A 77 -14.59 -3.83 -8.71
CA ALA A 77 -13.37 -3.99 -9.50
C ALA A 77 -12.45 -5.04 -8.88
N ALA A 78 -12.29 -5.02 -7.55
CA ALA A 78 -11.50 -6.02 -6.84
C ALA A 78 -12.01 -7.43 -7.10
N GLY A 79 -13.32 -7.62 -7.06
CA GLY A 79 -13.95 -8.90 -7.38
C GLY A 79 -13.64 -9.37 -8.79
N ARG A 80 -13.70 -8.45 -9.76
CA ARG A 80 -13.35 -8.77 -11.15
C ARG A 80 -11.88 -9.19 -11.28
N TYR A 81 -10.95 -8.50 -10.61
CA TYR A 81 -9.53 -8.86 -10.65
C TYR A 81 -9.31 -10.27 -10.11
N CYS A 82 -9.94 -10.62 -8.99
CA CYS A 82 -9.85 -11.96 -8.44
C CYS A 82 -10.35 -13.01 -9.43
N TYR A 83 -11.50 -12.76 -10.04
CA TYR A 83 -12.12 -13.66 -11.00
C TYR A 83 -11.22 -13.84 -12.23
N GLU A 84 -10.79 -12.75 -12.85
CA GLU A 84 -10.00 -12.78 -14.08
C GLU A 84 -8.64 -13.47 -13.88
N LEU A 85 -7.96 -13.16 -12.77
CA LEU A 85 -6.66 -13.77 -12.48
C LEU A 85 -6.77 -15.25 -12.17
N SER A 86 -7.85 -15.69 -11.50
CA SER A 86 -8.07 -17.10 -11.23
C SER A 86 -8.24 -17.89 -12.53
N ARG A 87 -8.83 -17.27 -13.55
CA ARG A 87 -8.99 -17.89 -14.87
C ARG A 87 -7.66 -18.18 -15.57
N SER A 88 -6.64 -17.40 -15.28
CA SER A 88 -5.29 -17.62 -15.82
C SER A 88 -4.36 -18.35 -14.83
N GLY A 89 -4.93 -18.98 -13.82
CA GLY A 89 -4.19 -19.77 -12.85
C GLY A 89 -3.43 -18.98 -11.81
N LYS A 90 -3.74 -17.68 -11.68
CA LYS A 90 -3.11 -16.80 -10.69
C LYS A 90 -4.03 -16.58 -9.51
N ILE A 91 -3.43 -16.52 -8.32
CA ILE A 91 -4.18 -16.25 -7.09
C ILE A 91 -3.95 -14.81 -6.67
N LEU A 92 -5.05 -14.07 -6.55
CA LEU A 92 -5.06 -12.74 -5.95
C LEU A 92 -6.01 -12.81 -4.75
N THR A 93 -5.51 -12.53 -3.55
CA THR A 93 -6.35 -12.53 -2.36
C THR A 93 -7.34 -11.37 -2.41
N THR A 94 -8.46 -11.52 -1.72
CA THR A 94 -9.44 -10.44 -1.60
C THR A 94 -8.81 -9.18 -1.02
N ALA A 95 -7.97 -9.33 0.01
CA ALA A 95 -7.27 -8.21 0.63
C ALA A 95 -6.39 -7.46 -0.39
N ASP A 96 -5.56 -8.18 -1.13
CA ASP A 96 -4.68 -7.57 -2.13
C ASP A 96 -5.47 -6.93 -3.28
N ALA A 97 -6.57 -7.57 -3.69
CA ALA A 97 -7.44 -7.03 -4.74
C ALA A 97 -8.07 -5.69 -4.33
N LEU A 98 -8.49 -5.57 -3.07
CA LEU A 98 -9.06 -4.33 -2.55
C LEU A 98 -8.02 -3.23 -2.46
N ILE A 99 -6.81 -3.55 -2.01
CA ILE A 99 -5.69 -2.59 -1.98
C ILE A 99 -5.39 -2.07 -3.38
N ALA A 100 -5.27 -2.98 -4.35
CA ALA A 100 -5.02 -2.61 -5.75
C ALA A 100 -6.13 -1.73 -6.32
N ALA A 101 -7.38 -2.05 -6.02
CA ALA A 101 -8.52 -1.27 -6.50
C ALA A 101 -8.50 0.16 -5.94
N VAL A 102 -8.12 0.35 -4.67
CA VAL A 102 -7.97 1.69 -4.09
C VAL A 102 -6.82 2.44 -4.75
N ALA A 103 -5.68 1.79 -5.01
CA ALA A 103 -4.57 2.42 -5.70
C ALA A 103 -4.99 2.94 -7.08
N LEU A 104 -5.75 2.15 -7.84
CA LEU A 104 -6.28 2.57 -9.13
C LEU A 104 -7.33 3.68 -9.00
N GLN A 105 -8.20 3.59 -7.99
CA GLN A 105 -9.20 4.61 -7.68
C GLN A 105 -8.57 5.98 -7.46
N GLU A 106 -7.46 6.03 -6.72
CA GLU A 106 -6.78 7.28 -6.34
C GLU A 106 -5.62 7.65 -7.28
N ASP A 107 -5.44 6.91 -8.35
CA ASP A 107 -4.30 7.09 -9.26
C ASP A 107 -2.97 7.11 -8.50
N ALA A 108 -2.85 6.19 -7.54
CA ALA A 108 -1.70 6.08 -6.65
C ALA A 108 -0.77 4.97 -7.07
N THR A 109 0.53 5.16 -6.83
CA THR A 109 1.50 4.08 -6.90
C THR A 109 1.43 3.26 -5.63
N LEU A 110 1.24 1.96 -5.76
CA LEU A 110 1.25 1.04 -4.63
C LEU A 110 2.69 0.78 -4.19
N LEU A 111 3.00 1.12 -2.95
CA LEU A 111 4.30 0.82 -2.35
C LEU A 111 4.22 -0.52 -1.63
N THR A 112 4.81 -1.54 -2.24
CA THR A 112 4.84 -2.90 -1.73
C THR A 112 6.17 -3.55 -2.03
N SER A 113 6.61 -4.44 -1.17
CA SER A 113 7.79 -5.27 -1.43
C SER A 113 7.46 -6.51 -2.26
N ASN A 114 6.18 -6.86 -2.35
CA ASN A 114 5.69 -8.05 -3.05
C ASN A 114 5.09 -7.69 -4.42
N ILE A 115 5.90 -7.09 -5.28
CA ILE A 115 5.44 -6.61 -6.60
C ILE A 115 4.74 -7.72 -7.40
N LYS A 116 5.25 -8.94 -7.32
CA LYS A 116 4.70 -10.09 -8.06
C LYS A 116 3.29 -10.49 -7.64
N HIS A 117 2.84 -10.07 -6.45
CA HIS A 117 1.49 -10.36 -5.97
C HIS A 117 0.43 -9.50 -6.66
N TYR A 118 0.85 -8.50 -7.44
CA TYR A 118 -0.06 -7.53 -8.06
C TYR A 118 0.05 -7.50 -9.57
N PRO A 119 -0.23 -8.62 -10.28
CA PRO A 119 -0.14 -8.67 -11.74
C PRO A 119 -1.41 -8.08 -12.38
N ILE A 120 -1.70 -6.82 -12.07
CA ILE A 120 -2.92 -6.13 -12.53
C ILE A 120 -2.53 -5.07 -13.55
N PRO A 121 -3.05 -5.15 -14.79
CA PRO A 121 -2.75 -4.15 -15.82
C PRO A 121 -3.13 -2.74 -15.37
N GLY A 122 -2.27 -1.79 -15.63
CA GLY A 122 -2.50 -0.38 -15.31
C GLY A 122 -2.17 0.01 -13.88
N LEU A 123 -1.84 -0.95 -13.01
CA LEU A 123 -1.42 -0.67 -11.65
C LEU A 123 0.06 -0.32 -11.60
N SER A 124 0.36 0.86 -11.07
CA SER A 124 1.74 1.27 -10.79
C SER A 124 2.18 0.70 -9.45
N VAL A 125 3.27 -0.07 -9.44
CA VAL A 125 3.78 -0.74 -8.24
C VAL A 125 5.26 -0.42 -8.09
N ARG A 126 5.70 -0.14 -6.87
CA ARG A 126 7.09 0.18 -6.58
C ARG A 126 7.51 -0.38 -5.23
N SER A 127 8.73 -0.90 -5.15
CA SER A 127 9.34 -1.33 -3.88
C SER A 127 10.33 -0.29 -3.40
N LEU A 128 10.23 0.09 -2.11
CA LEU A 128 11.21 0.95 -1.47
C LEU A 128 12.40 0.19 -0.91
N ARG A 129 12.37 -1.15 -0.97
CA ARG A 129 13.50 -2.01 -0.57
C ARG A 129 14.61 -2.02 -1.59
N GLN A 130 14.28 -1.86 -2.87
CA GLN A 130 15.23 -1.97 -3.95
C GLN A 130 15.99 -0.67 -4.16
N ALA A 131 17.24 -0.77 -4.60
CA ALA A 131 18.01 0.39 -5.01
C ALA A 131 17.25 1.10 -6.14
N ARG A 132 17.35 2.45 -6.17
CA ARG A 132 16.83 3.20 -7.31
C ARG A 132 17.52 2.70 -8.56
N GLU A 133 16.73 2.39 -9.59
CA GLU A 133 17.30 2.18 -10.89
C GLU A 133 18.02 3.47 -11.32
N ALA A 134 19.21 3.32 -11.86
CA ALA A 134 19.90 4.44 -12.46
C ALA A 134 19.02 4.98 -13.59
N ALA A 135 18.71 6.26 -13.51
CA ALA A 135 17.89 6.91 -14.51
C ALA A 135 18.57 6.85 -15.89
#